data_60f4cba223eda540e6f34a83c7b29a44
#
_entry.id   60f4cba223eda540e6f34a83c7b29a44
#
_cell.length_a   1.000
_cell.length_b   1.000
_cell.length_c   1.000
_cell.angle_alpha   90.00
_cell.angle_beta   90.00
_cell.angle_gamma   90.00
#
_symmetry.space_group_name_H-M   'P 1'
#
loop_
_entity.id
_entity.type
_entity.pdbx_description
1 polymer ?
#
loop_
_entity_poly.entity_id
_entity_poly.type
_entity_poly.pdbx_seq_one_letter_code
_entity_poly.pdbx_strand_id
1 'polypeptide(L)'
;MSELPRLGLCMIVKDEEHCIERCLESVSKHIDYWVICDTGSTDKTKEVIETFFEKKGIPGEVVDIPWEGFGASRTKAISCAEGKMEYALMIDADDSIEGDFRVPDFGVPVDGYSLKIQRGDFTWYRNQIFRLESKWRFEGVLHEYAVCEAAAAAICPKLDGSYHIEARTEGGRNLDITPQEKYLKDAEVLLDALTNESSPYYEPENSRYMFYLSQSYFDAGDYEIAKEWYLRRCQAGGWEEEVFYSMYRVGICNVLLERPWAEIQDAFMQCWAYRPCRIEPLWQLSRLYRQNGNPRLAYLFANQGLQIGYPEDDILFIAHDLWEWQILDEVAATAYYVHEFEKGLAASNMLMNNPKFPKEHHARTLENIRLYKEAIENKTKAEKERDERVNRFRGKELPSGKKTSQKKKSYKKRKKQKAR
;
A
#
# COMPACT_ATOMS: atom_id res chain seq x y z
N MET A 1 -44.89 15.70 -8.83
CA MET A 1 -43.94 15.52 -7.74
C MET A 1 -42.65 16.20 -8.21
N SER A 2 -42.09 17.16 -7.46
CA SER A 2 -40.77 17.73 -7.80
C SER A 2 -39.74 16.60 -7.80
N GLU A 3 -38.93 16.53 -8.84
CA GLU A 3 -37.78 15.59 -8.84
C GLU A 3 -36.89 15.90 -7.63
N LEU A 4 -36.40 14.85 -6.98
CA LEU A 4 -35.44 15.01 -5.86
C LEU A 4 -34.13 15.62 -6.39
N PRO A 5 -33.43 16.41 -5.58
CA PRO A 5 -32.04 16.78 -5.85
C PRO A 5 -31.19 15.55 -6.18
N ARG A 6 -30.40 15.62 -7.28
CA ARG A 6 -29.63 14.47 -7.74
C ARG A 6 -28.49 14.11 -6.80
N LEU A 7 -27.70 15.09 -6.42
CA LEU A 7 -26.59 14.91 -5.49
C LEU A 7 -26.72 15.87 -4.33
N GLY A 8 -26.65 15.36 -3.11
CA GLY A 8 -26.59 16.17 -1.89
C GLY A 8 -25.43 15.79 -1.01
N LEU A 9 -25.04 16.70 -0.10
CA LEU A 9 -24.06 16.46 0.92
C LEU A 9 -24.70 15.75 2.12
N CYS A 10 -24.04 14.70 2.61
CA CYS A 10 -24.37 14.03 3.86
C CYS A 10 -23.12 13.96 4.73
N MET A 11 -23.20 14.42 5.99
CA MET A 11 -22.04 14.54 6.86
C MET A 11 -22.42 14.30 8.31
N ILE A 12 -21.48 13.82 9.13
CA ILE A 12 -21.54 13.90 10.60
C ILE A 12 -20.49 14.90 11.07
N VAL A 13 -20.82 15.72 12.05
CA VAL A 13 -19.91 16.74 12.58
C VAL A 13 -19.90 16.77 14.11
N LYS A 14 -18.78 17.22 14.69
CA LYS A 14 -18.64 17.57 16.09
C LYS A 14 -17.43 18.48 16.32
N ASP A 15 -17.68 19.72 16.76
CA ASP A 15 -16.63 20.71 17.10
C ASP A 15 -15.64 20.96 15.95
N GLU A 16 -16.18 21.31 14.75
CA GLU A 16 -15.44 21.47 13.49
C GLU A 16 -15.41 22.95 13.00
N GLU A 17 -15.75 23.95 13.86
CA GLU A 17 -15.85 25.36 13.46
C GLU A 17 -14.59 25.89 12.78
N HIS A 18 -13.43 25.34 13.10
CA HIS A 18 -12.11 25.79 12.64
C HIS A 18 -11.75 25.30 11.22
N CYS A 19 -12.38 24.27 10.69
CA CYS A 19 -12.00 23.64 9.41
C CYS A 19 -13.16 23.41 8.43
N ILE A 20 -14.42 23.32 8.90
CA ILE A 20 -15.56 22.89 8.10
C ILE A 20 -15.84 23.81 6.89
N GLU A 21 -15.65 25.12 7.00
CA GLU A 21 -15.94 26.06 5.89
C GLU A 21 -15.13 25.71 4.62
N ARG A 22 -13.87 25.25 4.76
CA ARG A 22 -13.04 24.77 3.65
C ARG A 22 -13.67 23.57 2.95
N CYS A 23 -14.17 22.60 3.71
CA CYS A 23 -14.89 21.46 3.16
C CYS A 23 -16.13 21.89 2.41
N LEU A 24 -16.98 22.69 3.03
CA LEU A 24 -18.23 23.18 2.45
C LEU A 24 -17.99 23.96 1.14
N GLU A 25 -16.96 24.83 1.10
CA GLU A 25 -16.61 25.57 -0.11
C GLU A 25 -16.19 24.63 -1.27
N SER A 26 -15.47 23.55 -0.95
CA SER A 26 -15.01 22.59 -1.94
C SER A 26 -16.15 21.78 -2.58
N VAL A 27 -17.22 21.51 -1.84
CA VAL A 27 -18.35 20.67 -2.28
C VAL A 27 -19.57 21.45 -2.75
N SER A 28 -19.75 22.71 -2.32
CA SER A 28 -20.99 23.48 -2.53
C SER A 28 -21.39 23.64 -3.98
N LYS A 29 -20.45 23.74 -4.91
CA LYS A 29 -20.71 23.85 -6.37
C LYS A 29 -21.16 22.56 -7.05
N HIS A 30 -21.18 21.44 -6.33
CA HIS A 30 -21.45 20.11 -6.83
C HIS A 30 -22.75 19.51 -6.30
N ILE A 31 -23.38 20.16 -5.32
CA ILE A 31 -24.55 19.64 -4.60
C ILE A 31 -25.76 20.56 -4.76
N ASP A 32 -26.95 19.97 -4.69
CA ASP A 32 -28.23 20.69 -4.79
C ASP A 32 -28.98 20.72 -3.44
N TYR A 33 -28.55 19.92 -2.48
CA TYR A 33 -29.12 19.81 -1.13
C TYR A 33 -28.07 19.36 -0.14
N TRP A 34 -28.33 19.54 1.16
CA TRP A 34 -27.43 19.08 2.22
C TRP A 34 -28.19 18.61 3.47
N VAL A 35 -27.66 17.56 4.12
CA VAL A 35 -28.07 17.08 5.44
C VAL A 35 -26.82 16.84 6.26
N ILE A 36 -26.63 17.63 7.30
CA ILE A 36 -25.48 17.53 8.19
C ILE A 36 -25.97 17.18 9.59
N CYS A 37 -25.51 16.02 10.08
CA CYS A 37 -25.88 15.52 11.40
C CYS A 37 -24.85 15.97 12.45
N ASP A 38 -25.28 16.83 13.36
CA ASP A 38 -24.50 17.27 14.51
C ASP A 38 -24.60 16.24 15.64
N THR A 39 -23.43 15.77 16.12
CA THR A 39 -23.35 14.73 17.17
C THR A 39 -23.04 15.32 18.55
N GLY A 40 -23.34 16.59 18.73
CA GLY A 40 -23.20 17.31 20.01
C GLY A 40 -22.04 18.29 20.01
N SER A 41 -21.96 19.16 19.00
CA SER A 41 -21.01 20.29 18.98
C SER A 41 -21.30 21.28 20.10
N THR A 42 -20.23 21.77 20.69
CA THR A 42 -20.25 22.78 21.77
C THR A 42 -19.72 24.14 21.31
N ASP A 43 -19.12 24.17 20.12
CA ASP A 43 -18.61 25.35 19.44
C ASP A 43 -19.62 25.94 18.42
N LYS A 44 -19.17 26.76 17.49
CA LYS A 44 -20.02 27.40 16.48
C LYS A 44 -20.22 26.58 15.21
N THR A 45 -19.90 25.31 15.19
CA THR A 45 -20.00 24.45 13.98
C THR A 45 -21.37 24.59 13.30
N LYS A 46 -22.48 24.52 14.03
CA LYS A 46 -23.83 24.64 13.45
C LYS A 46 -24.07 26.01 12.83
N GLU A 47 -23.70 27.09 13.55
CA GLU A 47 -23.85 28.48 13.08
C GLU A 47 -23.05 28.72 11.78
N VAL A 48 -21.83 28.16 11.68
CA VAL A 48 -20.98 28.25 10.47
C VAL A 48 -21.65 27.55 9.31
N ILE A 49 -22.17 26.32 9.49
CA ILE A 49 -22.86 25.55 8.46
C ILE A 49 -24.08 26.29 7.91
N GLU A 50 -25.00 26.71 8.80
CA GLU A 50 -26.24 27.38 8.43
C GLU A 50 -25.96 28.69 7.70
N THR A 51 -25.06 29.50 8.24
CA THR A 51 -24.65 30.80 7.63
C THR A 51 -24.01 30.58 6.24
N PHE A 52 -23.19 29.55 6.08
CA PHE A 52 -22.53 29.24 4.80
C PHE A 52 -23.56 28.91 3.72
N PHE A 53 -24.47 27.96 3.99
CA PHE A 53 -25.43 27.53 2.98
C PHE A 53 -26.54 28.55 2.72
N GLU A 54 -26.91 29.37 3.72
CA GLU A 54 -27.80 30.51 3.51
C GLU A 54 -27.20 31.49 2.49
N LYS A 55 -25.92 31.85 2.63
CA LYS A 55 -25.21 32.71 1.68
C LYS A 55 -25.12 32.11 0.27
N LYS A 56 -24.99 30.78 0.17
CA LYS A 56 -24.92 30.08 -1.12
C LYS A 56 -26.30 29.85 -1.75
N GLY A 57 -27.38 29.97 -0.98
CA GLY A 57 -28.73 29.71 -1.44
C GLY A 57 -29.01 28.22 -1.73
N ILE A 58 -28.27 27.31 -1.09
CA ILE A 58 -28.45 25.87 -1.23
C ILE A 58 -29.32 25.38 -0.06
N PRO A 59 -30.49 24.76 -0.31
CA PRO A 59 -31.38 24.28 0.73
C PRO A 59 -30.81 23.06 1.44
N GLY A 60 -31.13 22.92 2.74
CA GLY A 60 -30.73 21.78 3.54
C GLY A 60 -31.02 21.99 5.01
N GLU A 61 -30.48 21.16 5.85
CA GLU A 61 -30.76 21.22 7.31
C GLU A 61 -29.62 20.61 8.14
N VAL A 62 -29.45 21.14 9.36
CA VAL A 62 -28.71 20.50 10.44
C VAL A 62 -29.67 19.63 11.24
N VAL A 63 -29.29 18.40 11.56
CA VAL A 63 -30.06 17.45 12.37
C VAL A 63 -29.24 17.05 13.58
N ASP A 64 -29.75 17.34 14.79
CA ASP A 64 -29.10 16.89 16.02
C ASP A 64 -29.33 15.38 16.22
N ILE A 65 -28.25 14.61 16.35
CA ILE A 65 -28.29 13.18 16.64
C ILE A 65 -27.35 12.83 17.81
N PRO A 66 -27.67 11.81 18.62
CA PRO A 66 -26.73 11.36 19.64
C PRO A 66 -25.48 10.74 18.99
N TRP A 67 -24.35 10.88 19.69
CA TRP A 67 -23.14 10.16 19.32
C TRP A 67 -23.24 8.68 19.75
N GLU A 68 -23.23 7.77 18.77
CA GLU A 68 -23.31 6.32 18.99
C GLU A 68 -22.12 5.56 18.33
N GLY A 69 -21.00 6.26 18.10
CA GLY A 69 -19.85 5.78 17.32
C GLY A 69 -19.94 6.16 15.84
N PHE A 70 -18.83 6.03 15.12
CA PHE A 70 -18.73 6.50 13.73
C PHE A 70 -19.69 5.76 12.79
N GLY A 71 -19.72 4.43 12.84
CA GLY A 71 -20.57 3.62 11.96
C GLY A 71 -22.05 3.89 12.16
N ALA A 72 -22.53 3.87 13.42
CA ALA A 72 -23.92 4.14 13.75
C ALA A 72 -24.33 5.58 13.39
N SER A 73 -23.49 6.58 13.70
CA SER A 73 -23.77 7.98 13.38
C SER A 73 -23.80 8.24 11.88
N ARG A 74 -22.89 7.65 11.07
CA ARG A 74 -22.95 7.74 9.61
C ARG A 74 -24.16 7.03 9.02
N THR A 75 -24.53 5.86 9.55
CA THR A 75 -25.77 5.16 9.17
C THR A 75 -26.99 6.04 9.42
N LYS A 76 -27.03 6.70 10.59
CA LYS A 76 -28.11 7.62 10.95
C LYS A 76 -28.15 8.83 10.01
N ALA A 77 -27.00 9.39 9.65
CA ALA A 77 -26.91 10.50 8.71
C ALA A 77 -27.44 10.12 7.31
N ILE A 78 -27.10 8.93 6.79
CA ILE A 78 -27.70 8.38 5.55
C ILE A 78 -29.21 8.29 5.68
N SER A 79 -29.72 7.76 6.79
CA SER A 79 -31.17 7.66 7.02
C SER A 79 -31.85 9.03 7.07
N CYS A 80 -31.20 10.05 7.64
CA CYS A 80 -31.72 11.43 7.64
C CYS A 80 -31.77 12.04 6.23
N ALA A 81 -30.91 11.61 5.30
CA ALA A 81 -30.87 12.06 3.90
C ALA A 81 -31.89 11.34 3.00
N GLU A 82 -32.43 10.18 3.40
CA GLU A 82 -33.44 9.44 2.61
C GLU A 82 -34.66 10.30 2.28
N GLY A 83 -35.07 10.23 1.01
CA GLY A 83 -36.23 10.99 0.50
C GLY A 83 -35.96 12.50 0.28
N LYS A 84 -34.73 12.99 0.55
CA LYS A 84 -34.35 14.39 0.36
C LYS A 84 -33.42 14.58 -0.85
N MET A 85 -32.70 13.53 -1.24
CA MET A 85 -31.81 13.48 -2.40
C MET A 85 -31.75 12.07 -2.99
N GLU A 86 -31.28 11.94 -4.24
CA GLU A 86 -31.12 10.62 -4.88
C GLU A 86 -29.80 9.96 -4.48
N TYR A 87 -28.70 10.73 -4.53
CA TYR A 87 -27.37 10.31 -4.14
C TYR A 87 -26.82 11.22 -3.02
N ALA A 88 -26.18 10.63 -2.05
CA ALA A 88 -25.51 11.34 -0.95
C ALA A 88 -24.00 11.28 -1.13
N LEU A 89 -23.34 12.44 -1.23
CA LEU A 89 -21.88 12.57 -1.07
C LEU A 89 -21.57 12.64 0.40
N MET A 90 -20.83 11.66 0.92
CA MET A 90 -20.36 11.65 2.29
C MET A 90 -18.87 11.99 2.33
N ILE A 91 -18.51 13.03 3.09
CA ILE A 91 -17.15 13.53 3.23
C ILE A 91 -16.96 14.00 4.69
N ASP A 92 -15.74 13.86 5.21
CA ASP A 92 -15.42 14.30 6.57
C ASP A 92 -15.20 15.82 6.60
N ALA A 93 -15.50 16.47 7.73
CA ALA A 93 -15.54 17.94 7.84
C ALA A 93 -14.15 18.61 7.65
N ASP A 94 -13.09 17.89 7.93
CA ASP A 94 -11.71 18.35 7.75
C ASP A 94 -11.12 18.06 6.35
N ASP A 95 -11.81 17.26 5.53
CA ASP A 95 -11.41 16.95 4.16
C ASP A 95 -11.86 18.01 3.15
N SER A 96 -11.31 18.01 1.94
CA SER A 96 -11.76 18.86 0.84
C SER A 96 -11.58 18.19 -0.52
N ILE A 97 -12.45 18.52 -1.48
CA ILE A 97 -12.29 18.10 -2.88
C ILE A 97 -11.36 19.08 -3.58
N GLU A 98 -10.26 18.58 -4.10
CA GLU A 98 -9.26 19.35 -4.83
C GLU A 98 -9.26 18.94 -6.32
N GLY A 99 -8.95 19.90 -7.20
CA GLY A 99 -8.87 19.67 -8.65
C GLY A 99 -10.21 19.79 -9.39
N ASP A 100 -10.29 19.16 -10.57
CA ASP A 100 -11.47 19.23 -11.46
C ASP A 100 -12.41 18.05 -11.21
N PHE A 101 -13.11 18.07 -10.08
CA PHE A 101 -14.14 17.08 -9.77
C PHE A 101 -15.37 17.33 -10.64
N ARG A 102 -15.87 16.27 -11.28
CA ARG A 102 -17.08 16.28 -12.07
C ARG A 102 -18.10 15.31 -11.52
N VAL A 103 -19.29 15.82 -11.22
CA VAL A 103 -20.42 15.01 -10.79
C VAL A 103 -20.73 13.98 -11.88
N PRO A 104 -20.93 12.68 -11.51
CA PRO A 104 -21.32 11.64 -12.47
C PRO A 104 -22.64 11.99 -13.18
N ASP A 105 -22.82 11.51 -14.40
CA ASP A 105 -24.06 11.72 -15.17
C ASP A 105 -25.30 11.04 -14.54
N PHE A 106 -25.12 10.08 -13.64
CA PHE A 106 -26.20 9.29 -13.03
C PHE A 106 -27.18 8.65 -14.04
N GLY A 107 -26.82 8.60 -15.31
CA GLY A 107 -27.66 8.05 -16.37
C GLY A 107 -27.88 6.53 -16.29
N VAL A 108 -26.90 5.81 -15.74
CA VAL A 108 -27.01 4.39 -15.42
C VAL A 108 -27.08 4.26 -13.90
N PRO A 109 -28.16 3.72 -13.34
CA PRO A 109 -28.28 3.55 -11.91
C PRO A 109 -27.24 2.54 -11.41
N VAL A 110 -26.34 3.04 -10.54
CA VAL A 110 -25.36 2.23 -9.77
C VAL A 110 -25.62 2.46 -8.30
N ASP A 111 -25.11 1.57 -7.44
CA ASP A 111 -25.35 1.68 -5.99
C ASP A 111 -24.57 2.82 -5.36
N GLY A 112 -23.46 3.23 -5.97
CA GLY A 112 -22.63 4.34 -5.52
C GLY A 112 -21.44 4.59 -6.41
N TYR A 113 -20.52 5.45 -5.98
CA TYR A 113 -19.25 5.71 -6.67
C TYR A 113 -18.11 5.76 -5.68
N SER A 114 -16.98 5.14 -6.06
CA SER A 114 -15.72 5.24 -5.33
C SER A 114 -14.94 6.47 -5.81
N LEU A 115 -14.62 7.37 -4.89
CA LEU A 115 -13.82 8.56 -5.17
C LEU A 115 -12.37 8.35 -4.79
N LYS A 116 -11.48 9.04 -5.52
CA LYS A 116 -10.05 9.06 -5.24
C LYS A 116 -9.78 9.90 -4.00
N ILE A 117 -9.05 9.34 -3.05
CA ILE A 117 -8.62 10.00 -1.82
C ILE A 117 -7.09 10.06 -1.83
N GLN A 118 -6.53 11.16 -1.36
CA GLN A 118 -5.09 11.37 -1.23
C GLN A 118 -4.74 11.84 0.18
N ARG A 119 -3.63 11.31 0.71
CA ARG A 119 -2.99 11.83 1.93
C ARG A 119 -1.48 11.78 1.73
N GLY A 120 -0.87 12.94 1.56
CA GLY A 120 0.53 13.02 1.17
C GLY A 120 0.79 12.26 -0.14
N ASP A 121 1.70 11.28 -0.12
CA ASP A 121 2.04 10.47 -1.30
C ASP A 121 1.12 9.24 -1.50
N PHE A 122 0.19 8.99 -0.58
CA PHE A 122 -0.71 7.84 -0.67
C PHE A 122 -2.02 8.19 -1.35
N THR A 123 -2.43 7.35 -2.28
CA THR A 123 -3.70 7.47 -3.01
C THR A 123 -4.47 6.15 -2.95
N TRP A 124 -5.78 6.22 -2.67
CA TRP A 124 -6.67 5.06 -2.69
C TRP A 124 -8.07 5.46 -3.14
N TYR A 125 -8.96 4.49 -3.31
CA TYR A 125 -10.37 4.72 -3.62
C TYR A 125 -11.24 4.23 -2.47
N ARG A 126 -12.29 5.00 -2.13
CA ARG A 126 -13.31 4.65 -1.14
C ARG A 126 -14.68 5.08 -1.65
N ASN A 127 -15.73 4.28 -1.34
CA ASN A 127 -17.09 4.69 -1.64
C ASN A 127 -17.43 5.95 -0.86
N GLN A 128 -17.79 7.02 -1.58
CA GLN A 128 -18.09 8.33 -1.03
C GLN A 128 -19.41 8.90 -1.57
N ILE A 129 -19.92 8.39 -2.69
CA ILE A 129 -21.24 8.72 -3.20
C ILE A 129 -22.11 7.47 -3.08
N PHE A 130 -23.28 7.61 -2.46
CA PHE A 130 -24.17 6.52 -2.11
C PHE A 130 -25.56 6.79 -2.68
N ARG A 131 -26.10 5.84 -3.49
CA ARG A 131 -27.50 5.88 -3.91
C ARG A 131 -28.39 5.50 -2.73
N LEU A 132 -29.25 6.41 -2.29
CA LEU A 132 -29.99 6.20 -1.04
C LEU A 132 -31.03 5.08 -1.16
N GLU A 133 -31.58 4.83 -2.36
CA GLU A 133 -32.48 3.72 -2.63
C GLU A 133 -31.84 2.34 -2.38
N SER A 134 -30.52 2.22 -2.54
CA SER A 134 -29.76 0.97 -2.31
C SER A 134 -29.61 0.59 -0.85
N LYS A 135 -30.06 1.43 0.07
CA LYS A 135 -30.03 1.20 1.52
C LYS A 135 -28.63 0.89 2.04
N TRP A 136 -27.96 1.92 2.48
CA TRP A 136 -26.60 1.82 3.00
C TRP A 136 -26.59 1.91 4.52
N ARG A 137 -25.70 1.12 5.13
CA ARG A 137 -25.30 1.26 6.52
C ARG A 137 -23.79 1.18 6.64
N PHE A 138 -23.27 1.68 7.74
CA PHE A 138 -21.84 1.57 8.06
C PHE A 138 -21.65 0.56 9.18
N GLU A 139 -20.72 -0.36 9.00
CA GLU A 139 -20.34 -1.37 10.00
C GLU A 139 -18.93 -1.08 10.51
N GLY A 140 -18.71 -1.37 11.80
CA GLY A 140 -17.44 -1.22 12.49
C GLY A 140 -17.44 -0.13 13.55
N VAL A 141 -16.76 -0.39 14.65
CA VAL A 141 -16.59 0.58 15.76
C VAL A 141 -15.59 1.66 15.41
N LEU A 142 -14.57 1.31 14.63
CA LEU A 142 -13.57 2.17 14.01
C LEU A 142 -13.23 1.64 12.62
N HIS A 143 -12.76 2.53 11.73
CA HIS A 143 -12.46 2.17 10.33
C HIS A 143 -13.66 1.50 9.66
N GLU A 144 -14.83 2.06 9.96
CA GLU A 144 -16.10 1.58 9.44
C GLU A 144 -16.10 1.57 7.89
N TYR A 145 -16.88 0.63 7.35
CA TYR A 145 -17.06 0.50 5.92
C TYR A 145 -18.55 0.47 5.57
N ALA A 146 -18.87 0.97 4.38
CA ALA A 146 -20.25 1.01 3.91
C ALA A 146 -20.67 -0.36 3.37
N VAL A 147 -21.85 -0.82 3.78
CA VAL A 147 -22.51 -2.05 3.34
C VAL A 147 -23.81 -1.67 2.64
N CYS A 148 -24.02 -2.21 1.45
CA CYS A 148 -25.24 -2.07 0.69
C CYS A 148 -26.21 -3.19 1.06
N GLU A 149 -27.41 -2.86 1.52
CA GLU A 149 -28.44 -3.86 1.89
C GLU A 149 -29.20 -4.40 0.69
N ALA A 150 -29.30 -3.61 -0.40
CA ALA A 150 -30.05 -3.99 -1.57
C ALA A 150 -29.33 -5.04 -2.44
N ALA A 151 -28.01 -5.20 -2.30
CA ALA A 151 -27.22 -6.12 -3.12
C ALA A 151 -26.11 -6.79 -2.33
N ALA A 152 -25.88 -8.09 -2.55
CA ALA A 152 -24.79 -8.84 -1.96
C ALA A 152 -23.40 -8.31 -2.42
N ALA A 153 -23.34 -7.65 -3.57
CA ALA A 153 -22.16 -6.94 -4.07
C ALA A 153 -22.63 -5.63 -4.71
N ALA A 154 -22.36 -4.51 -4.07
CA ALA A 154 -22.73 -3.19 -4.57
C ALA A 154 -21.90 -2.82 -5.81
N ILE A 155 -22.56 -2.22 -6.81
CA ILE A 155 -21.89 -1.70 -8.00
C ILE A 155 -21.47 -0.26 -7.74
N CYS A 156 -20.16 -0.06 -7.45
CA CYS A 156 -19.58 1.23 -7.15
C CYS A 156 -18.35 1.50 -8.03
N PRO A 157 -18.54 1.94 -9.30
CA PRO A 157 -17.42 2.23 -10.18
C PRO A 157 -16.51 3.32 -9.58
N LYS A 158 -15.22 3.21 -9.87
CA LYS A 158 -14.25 4.27 -9.56
C LYS A 158 -14.54 5.47 -10.46
N LEU A 159 -14.62 6.65 -9.87
CA LEU A 159 -14.75 7.90 -10.62
C LEU A 159 -13.35 8.44 -10.92
N ASP A 160 -12.94 8.30 -12.17
CA ASP A 160 -11.65 8.81 -12.63
C ASP A 160 -11.69 10.31 -12.92
N GLY A 161 -10.55 10.99 -12.82
CA GLY A 161 -10.45 12.42 -13.11
C GLY A 161 -9.22 13.08 -12.50
N SER A 162 -9.03 14.34 -12.85
CA SER A 162 -7.93 15.19 -12.32
C SER A 162 -8.33 15.81 -10.98
N TYR A 163 -8.88 15.02 -10.08
CA TYR A 163 -9.31 15.43 -8.75
C TYR A 163 -8.91 14.40 -7.70
N HIS A 164 -8.96 14.80 -6.46
CA HIS A 164 -8.93 13.90 -5.30
C HIS A 164 -9.63 14.55 -4.10
N ILE A 165 -10.01 13.73 -3.12
CA ILE A 165 -10.34 14.22 -1.79
C ILE A 165 -9.03 14.26 -1.00
N GLU A 166 -8.60 15.45 -0.60
CA GLU A 166 -7.44 15.64 0.28
C GLU A 166 -7.84 15.28 1.70
N ALA A 167 -7.38 14.12 2.19
CA ALA A 167 -7.69 13.63 3.52
C ALA A 167 -6.75 14.25 4.55
N ARG A 168 -7.34 14.91 5.57
CA ARG A 168 -6.61 15.61 6.64
C ARG A 168 -6.85 14.94 8.00
N THR A 169 -6.20 15.47 9.02
CA THR A 169 -6.34 15.02 10.42
C THR A 169 -6.49 16.20 11.35
N GLU A 170 -7.16 17.24 10.87
CA GLU A 170 -7.36 18.51 11.59
C GLU A 170 -8.69 18.55 12.36
N GLY A 171 -9.55 17.54 12.17
CA GLY A 171 -10.89 17.50 12.79
C GLY A 171 -10.86 17.51 14.32
N GLY A 172 -11.97 17.92 14.93
CA GLY A 172 -12.13 18.15 16.38
C GLY A 172 -11.66 16.98 17.25
N ARG A 173 -11.79 15.74 16.75
CA ARG A 173 -11.28 14.54 17.44
C ARG A 173 -9.76 14.55 17.69
N ASN A 174 -9.00 15.24 16.86
CA ASN A 174 -7.54 15.24 16.88
C ASN A 174 -6.96 16.48 17.59
N LEU A 175 -7.83 17.40 18.03
CA LEU A 175 -7.40 18.58 18.77
C LEU A 175 -6.92 18.18 20.16
N ASP A 176 -5.83 18.81 20.61
CA ASP A 176 -5.28 18.69 21.97
C ASP A 176 -4.84 17.27 22.40
N ILE A 177 -4.64 16.35 21.46
CA ILE A 177 -4.10 15.02 21.76
C ILE A 177 -2.85 14.71 20.91
N THR A 178 -1.92 13.99 21.51
CA THR A 178 -0.76 13.50 20.78
C THR A 178 -1.15 12.34 19.83
N PRO A 179 -0.40 12.11 18.73
CA PRO A 179 -0.64 10.94 17.87
C PRO A 179 -0.67 9.62 18.66
N GLN A 180 0.23 9.47 19.63
CA GLN A 180 0.30 8.28 20.47
C GLN A 180 -0.98 8.09 21.30
N GLU A 181 -1.44 9.13 21.98
CA GLU A 181 -2.70 9.08 22.76
C GLU A 181 -3.91 8.76 21.91
N LYS A 182 -3.95 9.32 20.69
CA LYS A 182 -5.01 9.01 19.72
C LYS A 182 -5.04 7.52 19.40
N TYR A 183 -3.88 6.94 19.03
CA TYR A 183 -3.81 5.53 18.65
C TYR A 183 -4.09 4.60 19.83
N LEU A 184 -3.70 4.96 21.05
CA LEU A 184 -4.07 4.19 22.24
C LEU A 184 -5.57 4.20 22.51
N LYS A 185 -6.26 5.36 22.34
CA LYS A 185 -7.73 5.42 22.42
C LYS A 185 -8.41 4.58 21.34
N ASP A 186 -7.87 4.58 20.12
CA ASP A 186 -8.36 3.72 19.04
C ASP A 186 -8.18 2.23 19.39
N ALA A 187 -7.04 1.88 19.97
CA ALA A 187 -6.79 0.52 20.47
C ALA A 187 -7.74 0.09 21.59
N GLU A 188 -8.05 0.99 22.54
CA GLU A 188 -9.01 0.69 23.62
C GLU A 188 -10.39 0.33 23.09
N VAL A 189 -10.90 1.10 22.10
CA VAL A 189 -12.22 0.84 21.50
C VAL A 189 -12.25 -0.50 20.76
N LEU A 190 -11.20 -0.80 20.00
CA LEU A 190 -11.10 -2.05 19.25
C LEU A 190 -10.88 -3.26 20.17
N LEU A 191 -10.09 -3.09 21.23
CA LEU A 191 -9.85 -4.12 22.23
C LEU A 191 -11.14 -4.45 23.00
N ASP A 192 -11.92 -3.42 23.39
CA ASP A 192 -13.22 -3.61 24.02
C ASP A 192 -14.15 -4.45 23.14
N ALA A 193 -14.25 -4.10 21.86
CA ALA A 193 -15.06 -4.85 20.89
C ALA A 193 -14.61 -6.31 20.70
N LEU A 194 -13.32 -6.59 20.83
CA LEU A 194 -12.78 -7.96 20.68
C LEU A 194 -12.83 -8.80 21.97
N THR A 195 -12.85 -8.18 23.15
CA THR A 195 -12.62 -8.90 24.43
C THR A 195 -13.69 -8.71 25.50
N ASN A 196 -14.50 -7.64 25.43
CA ASN A 196 -15.51 -7.34 26.42
C ASN A 196 -16.87 -7.93 26.02
N GLU A 197 -17.25 -9.08 26.57
CA GLU A 197 -18.55 -9.74 26.30
C GLU A 197 -19.77 -8.84 26.63
N SER A 198 -19.62 -7.82 27.44
CA SER A 198 -20.69 -6.87 27.79
C SER A 198 -20.74 -5.68 26.83
N SER A 199 -19.80 -5.54 25.92
CA SER A 199 -19.81 -4.48 24.91
C SER A 199 -20.96 -4.70 23.92
N PRO A 200 -21.73 -3.65 23.56
CA PRO A 200 -22.73 -3.76 22.50
C PRO A 200 -22.12 -4.07 21.12
N TYR A 201 -20.81 -3.97 21.00
CA TYR A 201 -20.04 -4.20 19.79
C TYR A 201 -19.15 -5.45 19.87
N TYR A 202 -19.43 -6.37 20.81
CA TYR A 202 -18.60 -7.53 21.03
C TYR A 202 -18.58 -8.48 19.82
N GLU A 203 -17.42 -8.58 19.18
CA GLU A 203 -17.15 -9.41 18.01
C GLU A 203 -15.76 -10.02 18.11
N PRO A 204 -15.55 -11.05 18.94
CA PRO A 204 -14.22 -11.60 19.26
C PRO A 204 -13.47 -12.21 18.06
N GLU A 205 -14.19 -12.61 17.01
CA GLU A 205 -13.64 -13.20 15.79
C GLU A 205 -13.50 -12.17 14.63
N ASN A 206 -13.77 -10.89 14.89
CA ASN A 206 -13.70 -9.87 13.83
C ASN A 206 -12.24 -9.61 13.41
N SER A 207 -11.87 -10.20 12.28
CA SER A 207 -10.51 -10.10 11.73
C SER A 207 -10.09 -8.67 11.37
N ARG A 208 -11.05 -7.82 10.98
CA ARG A 208 -10.82 -6.41 10.68
C ARG A 208 -10.50 -5.61 11.94
N TYR A 209 -11.20 -5.87 13.06
CA TYR A 209 -10.86 -5.25 14.33
C TYR A 209 -9.47 -5.68 14.82
N MET A 210 -9.10 -6.95 14.67
CA MET A 210 -7.75 -7.43 14.98
C MET A 210 -6.69 -6.69 14.15
N PHE A 211 -6.97 -6.46 12.86
CA PHE A 211 -6.07 -5.74 11.96
C PHE A 211 -5.83 -4.30 12.41
N TYR A 212 -6.88 -3.54 12.65
CA TYR A 212 -6.77 -2.13 13.07
C TYR A 212 -6.27 -1.97 14.50
N LEU A 213 -6.59 -2.91 15.39
CA LEU A 213 -6.02 -2.95 16.74
C LEU A 213 -4.49 -3.12 16.68
N SER A 214 -4.02 -4.03 15.83
CA SER A 214 -2.59 -4.23 15.60
C SER A 214 -1.91 -2.96 15.09
N GLN A 215 -2.54 -2.27 14.13
CA GLN A 215 -2.02 -1.00 13.59
C GLN A 215 -2.01 0.09 14.65
N SER A 216 -3.07 0.22 15.45
CA SER A 216 -3.16 1.21 16.51
C SER A 216 -2.03 1.06 17.53
N TYR A 217 -1.75 -0.17 18.00
CA TYR A 217 -0.60 -0.41 18.88
C TYR A 217 0.73 -0.14 18.17
N PHE A 218 0.85 -0.51 16.90
CA PHE A 218 2.08 -0.25 16.14
C PHE A 218 2.35 1.26 16.02
N ASP A 219 1.33 2.04 15.68
CA ASP A 219 1.44 3.48 15.48
C ASP A 219 1.59 4.23 16.83
N ALA A 220 1.12 3.63 17.93
CA ALA A 220 1.41 4.07 19.29
C ALA A 220 2.84 3.75 19.76
N GLY A 221 3.59 2.91 19.02
CA GLY A 221 4.96 2.50 19.37
C GLY A 221 5.04 1.24 20.24
N ASP A 222 3.92 0.58 20.53
CA ASP A 222 3.88 -0.66 21.31
C ASP A 222 4.02 -1.89 20.39
N TYR A 223 5.23 -2.10 19.91
CA TYR A 223 5.52 -3.11 18.88
C TYR A 223 5.36 -4.56 19.38
N GLU A 224 5.48 -4.80 20.69
CA GLU A 224 5.28 -6.15 21.24
C GLU A 224 3.82 -6.56 21.19
N ILE A 225 2.91 -5.70 21.68
CA ILE A 225 1.47 -5.95 21.64
C ILE A 225 0.97 -5.93 20.19
N ALA A 226 1.46 -5.00 19.37
CA ALA A 226 1.15 -4.96 17.95
C ALA A 226 1.47 -6.29 17.25
N LYS A 227 2.67 -6.85 17.50
CA LYS A 227 3.10 -8.13 16.96
C LYS A 227 2.16 -9.28 17.35
N GLU A 228 1.77 -9.35 18.61
CA GLU A 228 0.83 -10.38 19.08
C GLU A 228 -0.50 -10.32 18.34
N TRP A 229 -1.07 -9.14 18.19
CA TRP A 229 -2.33 -8.96 17.48
C TRP A 229 -2.21 -9.19 15.97
N TYR A 230 -1.10 -8.79 15.32
CA TYR A 230 -0.84 -9.14 13.92
C TYR A 230 -0.75 -10.66 13.72
N LEU A 231 -0.15 -11.40 14.64
CA LEU A 231 -0.12 -12.87 14.58
C LEU A 231 -1.52 -13.49 14.72
N ARG A 232 -2.36 -12.96 15.64
CA ARG A 232 -3.78 -13.39 15.75
C ARG A 232 -4.54 -13.06 14.46
N ARG A 233 -4.31 -11.87 13.89
CA ARG A 233 -4.92 -11.49 12.60
C ARG A 233 -4.53 -12.46 11.49
N CYS A 234 -3.28 -12.88 11.39
CA CYS A 234 -2.83 -13.89 10.41
C CYS A 234 -3.55 -15.22 10.59
N GLN A 235 -3.78 -15.66 11.83
CA GLN A 235 -4.48 -16.91 12.14
C GLN A 235 -5.97 -16.85 11.80
N ALA A 236 -6.61 -15.69 11.92
CA ALA A 236 -8.01 -15.49 11.58
C ALA A 236 -8.32 -15.66 10.08
N GLY A 237 -7.31 -15.54 9.20
CA GLY A 237 -7.51 -15.71 7.75
C GLY A 237 -8.36 -14.60 7.13
N GLY A 238 -9.17 -14.94 6.12
CA GLY A 238 -10.04 -13.98 5.42
C GLY A 238 -9.30 -13.24 4.30
N TRP A 239 -9.43 -11.90 4.24
CA TRP A 239 -8.87 -11.13 3.14
C TRP A 239 -7.34 -11.23 3.07
N GLU A 240 -6.85 -11.82 1.97
CA GLU A 240 -5.43 -12.18 1.80
C GLU A 240 -4.48 -10.99 1.90
N GLU A 241 -4.89 -9.81 1.44
CA GLU A 241 -4.03 -8.63 1.51
C GLU A 241 -3.84 -8.13 2.96
N GLU A 242 -4.89 -8.20 3.80
CA GLU A 242 -4.74 -7.89 5.23
C GLU A 242 -3.87 -8.94 5.95
N VAL A 243 -4.00 -10.23 5.58
CA VAL A 243 -3.13 -11.29 6.13
C VAL A 243 -1.67 -11.03 5.72
N PHE A 244 -1.41 -10.78 4.43
CA PHE A 244 -0.08 -10.44 3.93
C PHE A 244 0.51 -9.23 4.67
N TYR A 245 -0.25 -8.14 4.75
CA TYR A 245 0.22 -6.93 5.40
C TYR A 245 0.51 -7.16 6.90
N SER A 246 -0.31 -7.95 7.57
CA SER A 246 -0.07 -8.34 8.98
C SER A 246 1.21 -9.16 9.13
N MET A 247 1.47 -10.13 8.24
CA MET A 247 2.74 -10.88 8.22
C MET A 247 3.94 -9.96 7.97
N TYR A 248 3.81 -9.02 7.03
CA TYR A 248 4.83 -8.01 6.76
C TYR A 248 5.13 -7.17 8.00
N ARG A 249 4.09 -6.71 8.71
CA ARG A 249 4.21 -5.92 9.94
C ARG A 249 4.82 -6.72 11.10
N VAL A 250 4.56 -8.03 11.20
CA VAL A 250 5.28 -8.92 12.14
C VAL A 250 6.79 -8.88 11.87
N GLY A 251 7.20 -8.95 10.60
CA GLY A 251 8.62 -8.79 10.22
C GLY A 251 9.19 -7.44 10.64
N ILE A 252 8.45 -6.35 10.43
CA ILE A 252 8.85 -4.99 10.84
C ILE A 252 8.94 -4.89 12.37
N CYS A 253 7.95 -5.42 13.12
CA CYS A 253 8.00 -5.48 14.59
C CYS A 253 9.25 -6.22 15.07
N ASN A 254 9.59 -7.36 14.45
CA ASN A 254 10.81 -8.09 14.80
C ASN A 254 12.08 -7.25 14.59
N VAL A 255 12.14 -6.42 13.54
CA VAL A 255 13.26 -5.49 13.32
C VAL A 255 13.32 -4.42 14.41
N LEU A 256 12.17 -3.77 14.71
CA LEU A 256 12.09 -2.69 15.69
C LEU A 256 12.34 -3.15 17.12
N LEU A 257 11.98 -4.41 17.42
CA LEU A 257 12.24 -5.08 18.71
C LEU A 257 13.63 -5.74 18.78
N GLU A 258 14.47 -5.54 17.77
CA GLU A 258 15.81 -6.12 17.69
C GLU A 258 15.83 -7.65 17.93
N ARG A 259 14.82 -8.35 17.40
CA ARG A 259 14.72 -9.81 17.54
C ARG A 259 15.90 -10.52 16.84
N PRO A 260 16.21 -11.77 17.21
CA PRO A 260 17.25 -12.56 16.56
C PRO A 260 17.09 -12.56 15.04
N TRP A 261 18.19 -12.45 14.31
CA TRP A 261 18.20 -12.37 12.84
C TRP A 261 17.38 -13.49 12.17
N ALA A 262 17.43 -14.71 12.71
CA ALA A 262 16.68 -15.84 12.19
C ALA A 262 15.16 -15.60 12.22
N GLU A 263 14.62 -14.95 13.26
CA GLU A 263 13.21 -14.62 13.37
C GLU A 263 12.81 -13.54 12.36
N ILE A 264 13.67 -12.51 12.18
CA ILE A 264 13.45 -11.42 11.21
C ILE A 264 13.41 -12.00 9.80
N GLN A 265 14.42 -12.80 9.45
CA GLN A 265 14.52 -13.41 8.13
C GLN A 265 13.35 -14.35 7.85
N ASP A 266 13.01 -15.23 8.79
CA ASP A 266 11.91 -16.17 8.63
C ASP A 266 10.59 -15.45 8.42
N ALA A 267 10.28 -14.41 9.21
CA ALA A 267 9.05 -13.65 9.09
C ALA A 267 8.89 -13.04 7.68
N PHE A 268 9.93 -12.41 7.12
CA PHE A 268 9.85 -11.84 5.77
C PHE A 268 9.81 -12.92 4.68
N MET A 269 10.50 -14.04 4.85
CA MET A 269 10.45 -15.16 3.90
C MET A 269 9.07 -15.81 3.86
N GLN A 270 8.44 -16.05 5.02
CA GLN A 270 7.08 -16.58 5.09
C GLN A 270 6.06 -15.60 4.51
N CYS A 271 6.24 -14.30 4.78
CA CYS A 271 5.41 -13.26 4.21
C CYS A 271 5.46 -13.26 2.67
N TRP A 272 6.66 -13.31 2.09
CA TRP A 272 6.80 -13.40 0.63
C TRP A 272 6.26 -14.70 0.06
N ALA A 273 6.49 -15.83 0.73
CA ALA A 273 5.95 -17.13 0.31
C ALA A 273 4.42 -17.14 0.30
N TYR A 274 3.78 -16.40 1.22
CA TYR A 274 2.33 -16.27 1.27
C TYR A 274 1.76 -15.48 0.07
N ARG A 275 2.41 -14.34 -0.32
CA ARG A 275 1.96 -13.51 -1.46
C ARG A 275 3.14 -13.12 -2.36
N PRO A 276 3.55 -14.02 -3.30
CA PRO A 276 4.79 -13.83 -4.07
C PRO A 276 4.79 -12.66 -5.07
N CYS A 277 3.62 -12.07 -5.38
CA CYS A 277 3.51 -10.88 -6.22
C CYS A 277 3.91 -9.58 -5.48
N ARG A 278 4.10 -9.61 -4.16
CA ARG A 278 4.46 -8.48 -3.31
C ARG A 278 5.97 -8.50 -3.00
N ILE A 279 6.67 -7.42 -3.29
CA ILE A 279 8.14 -7.34 -3.16
C ILE A 279 8.61 -6.72 -1.84
N GLU A 280 7.73 -6.17 -1.02
CA GLU A 280 8.07 -5.48 0.23
C GLU A 280 8.95 -6.34 1.15
N PRO A 281 8.67 -7.64 1.36
CA PRO A 281 9.53 -8.48 2.19
C PRO A 281 10.92 -8.70 1.59
N LEU A 282 11.02 -8.84 0.27
CA LEU A 282 12.30 -9.01 -0.43
C LEU A 282 13.16 -7.76 -0.36
N TRP A 283 12.54 -6.60 -0.51
CA TRP A 283 13.22 -5.32 -0.37
C TRP A 283 13.76 -5.13 1.05
N GLN A 284 12.96 -5.44 2.08
CA GLN A 284 13.41 -5.38 3.47
C GLN A 284 14.60 -6.31 3.71
N LEU A 285 14.55 -7.55 3.23
CA LEU A 285 15.67 -8.48 3.35
C LEU A 285 16.90 -7.96 2.62
N SER A 286 16.77 -7.44 1.39
CA SER A 286 17.89 -6.83 0.67
C SER A 286 18.53 -5.71 1.47
N ARG A 287 17.73 -4.75 1.91
CA ARG A 287 18.20 -3.59 2.69
C ARG A 287 18.91 -4.01 3.98
N LEU A 288 18.30 -4.91 4.75
CA LEU A 288 18.85 -5.38 6.01
C LEU A 288 20.16 -6.18 5.81
N TYR A 289 20.23 -7.06 4.82
CA TYR A 289 21.49 -7.76 4.50
C TYR A 289 22.58 -6.81 4.06
N ARG A 290 22.28 -5.78 3.26
CA ARG A 290 23.25 -4.77 2.86
C ARG A 290 23.76 -3.97 4.07
N GLN A 291 22.87 -3.53 4.96
CA GLN A 291 23.21 -2.81 6.17
C GLN A 291 24.08 -3.65 7.13
N ASN A 292 23.86 -4.96 7.17
CA ASN A 292 24.65 -5.90 7.98
C ASN A 292 25.92 -6.42 7.28
N GLY A 293 26.37 -5.76 6.19
CA GLY A 293 27.62 -6.09 5.51
C GLY A 293 27.59 -7.37 4.65
N ASN A 294 26.41 -7.85 4.27
CA ASN A 294 26.22 -9.02 3.41
C ASN A 294 25.64 -8.65 2.02
N PRO A 295 26.37 -7.86 1.21
CA PRO A 295 25.83 -7.34 -0.06
C PRO A 295 25.52 -8.43 -1.11
N ARG A 296 26.11 -9.62 -0.99
CA ARG A 296 25.82 -10.75 -1.89
C ARG A 296 24.42 -11.31 -1.64
N LEU A 297 24.02 -11.46 -0.38
CA LEU A 297 22.66 -11.87 -0.03
C LEU A 297 21.67 -10.74 -0.31
N ALA A 298 22.05 -9.50 -0.06
CA ALA A 298 21.26 -8.34 -0.46
C ALA A 298 20.92 -8.37 -1.96
N TYR A 299 21.92 -8.58 -2.81
CA TYR A 299 21.72 -8.70 -4.25
C TYR A 299 20.76 -9.84 -4.63
N LEU A 300 20.85 -11.00 -3.96
CA LEU A 300 19.95 -12.12 -4.23
C LEU A 300 18.48 -11.70 -4.10
N PHE A 301 18.13 -11.05 -2.99
CA PHE A 301 16.76 -10.61 -2.72
C PHE A 301 16.34 -9.44 -3.61
N ALA A 302 17.21 -8.45 -3.81
CA ALA A 302 16.93 -7.34 -4.72
C ALA A 302 16.69 -7.81 -6.14
N ASN A 303 17.55 -8.72 -6.64
CA ASN A 303 17.43 -9.27 -7.99
C ASN A 303 16.18 -10.11 -8.16
N GLN A 304 15.75 -10.84 -7.15
CA GLN A 304 14.47 -11.57 -7.16
C GLN A 304 13.29 -10.60 -7.19
N GLY A 305 13.30 -9.55 -6.35
CA GLY A 305 12.26 -8.53 -6.33
C GLY A 305 12.13 -7.79 -7.66
N LEU A 306 13.25 -7.48 -8.32
CA LEU A 306 13.26 -6.80 -9.62
C LEU A 306 12.54 -7.58 -10.75
N GLN A 307 12.36 -8.91 -10.60
CA GLN A 307 11.67 -9.73 -11.59
C GLN A 307 10.15 -9.75 -11.41
N ILE A 308 9.65 -9.18 -10.31
CA ILE A 308 8.24 -9.19 -9.95
C ILE A 308 7.60 -7.88 -10.39
N GLY A 309 6.58 -7.96 -11.26
CA GLY A 309 5.82 -6.81 -11.72
C GLY A 309 4.99 -6.17 -10.61
N TYR A 310 4.47 -4.98 -10.90
CA TYR A 310 3.54 -4.30 -10.00
C TYR A 310 2.25 -5.11 -9.84
N PRO A 311 1.71 -5.28 -8.60
CA PRO A 311 0.52 -6.08 -8.34
C PRO A 311 -0.75 -5.26 -8.64
N GLU A 312 -1.16 -5.21 -9.90
CA GLU A 312 -2.27 -4.37 -10.40
C GLU A 312 -3.62 -4.64 -9.71
N ASP A 313 -3.83 -5.88 -9.26
CA ASP A 313 -5.09 -6.30 -8.62
C ASP A 313 -5.12 -6.02 -7.11
N ASP A 314 -3.99 -5.72 -6.49
CA ASP A 314 -3.93 -5.40 -5.07
C ASP A 314 -4.35 -3.95 -4.79
N ILE A 315 -4.96 -3.73 -3.62
CA ILE A 315 -5.45 -2.41 -3.23
C ILE A 315 -5.00 -1.96 -1.84
N LEU A 316 -4.50 -2.88 -1.01
CA LEU A 316 -4.15 -2.58 0.37
C LEU A 316 -2.67 -2.21 0.53
N PHE A 317 -2.41 -0.95 0.88
CA PHE A 317 -1.10 -0.43 1.31
C PHE A 317 0.09 -0.84 0.44
N ILE A 318 -0.02 -0.65 -0.88
CA ILE A 318 1.07 -0.92 -1.80
C ILE A 318 2.07 0.23 -1.75
N ALA A 319 3.32 -0.09 -1.47
CA ALA A 319 4.41 0.88 -1.46
C ALA A 319 4.94 1.09 -2.90
N HIS A 320 4.31 1.96 -3.68
CA HIS A 320 4.63 2.22 -5.10
C HIS A 320 6.11 2.46 -5.37
N ASP A 321 6.78 3.24 -4.53
CA ASP A 321 8.20 3.58 -4.65
C ASP A 321 9.11 2.35 -4.72
N LEU A 322 8.69 1.21 -4.16
CA LEU A 322 9.48 -0.03 -4.22
C LEU A 322 9.66 -0.50 -5.66
N TRP A 323 8.60 -0.46 -6.48
CA TRP A 323 8.65 -0.82 -7.90
C TRP A 323 9.19 0.30 -8.78
N GLU A 324 8.97 1.56 -8.38
CA GLU A 324 9.41 2.70 -9.17
C GLU A 324 10.91 2.89 -9.14
N TRP A 325 11.55 2.75 -7.97
CA TRP A 325 13.00 2.98 -7.87
C TRP A 325 13.72 2.21 -6.77
N GLN A 326 13.07 1.89 -5.63
CA GLN A 326 13.82 1.41 -4.45
C GLN A 326 14.44 0.03 -4.65
N ILE A 327 13.73 -0.92 -5.29
CA ILE A 327 14.29 -2.26 -5.56
C ILE A 327 15.42 -2.17 -6.59
N LEU A 328 15.29 -1.28 -7.57
CA LEU A 328 16.33 -1.02 -8.57
C LEU A 328 17.58 -0.40 -7.93
N ASP A 329 17.41 0.46 -6.92
CA ASP A 329 18.50 1.06 -6.17
C ASP A 329 19.27 0.01 -5.35
N GLU A 330 18.58 -0.96 -4.73
CA GLU A 330 19.25 -2.08 -4.06
C GLU A 330 20.08 -2.93 -5.04
N VAL A 331 19.58 -3.16 -6.27
CA VAL A 331 20.36 -3.83 -7.33
C VAL A 331 21.57 -3.00 -7.73
N ALA A 332 21.38 -1.68 -7.93
CA ALA A 332 22.46 -0.77 -8.29
C ALA A 332 23.55 -0.66 -7.20
N ALA A 333 23.17 -0.83 -5.94
CA ALA A 333 24.10 -0.79 -4.81
C ALA A 333 24.86 -2.12 -4.57
N THR A 334 24.30 -3.25 -5.03
CA THR A 334 24.78 -4.56 -4.59
C THR A 334 25.35 -5.45 -5.71
N ALA A 335 25.01 -5.20 -6.98
CA ALA A 335 25.47 -5.99 -8.14
C ALA A 335 27.01 -6.04 -8.28
N TYR A 336 27.73 -5.04 -7.80
CA TYR A 336 29.19 -5.00 -7.82
C TYR A 336 29.82 -6.19 -7.07
N TYR A 337 29.24 -6.57 -5.94
CA TYR A 337 29.76 -7.60 -5.05
C TYR A 337 29.55 -9.04 -5.55
N VAL A 338 28.76 -9.21 -6.60
CA VAL A 338 28.52 -10.48 -7.28
C VAL A 338 29.05 -10.47 -8.72
N HIS A 339 29.83 -9.45 -9.09
CA HIS A 339 30.43 -9.27 -10.42
C HIS A 339 29.42 -9.08 -11.57
N GLU A 340 28.18 -8.69 -11.28
CA GLU A 340 27.15 -8.35 -12.25
C GLU A 340 27.26 -6.87 -12.66
N PHE A 341 28.45 -6.48 -13.17
CA PHE A 341 28.81 -5.09 -13.39
C PHE A 341 27.93 -4.41 -14.43
N GLU A 342 27.63 -5.09 -15.52
CA GLU A 342 26.81 -4.59 -16.61
C GLU A 342 25.37 -4.32 -16.12
N LYS A 343 24.83 -5.20 -15.28
CA LYS A 343 23.50 -5.06 -14.68
C LYS A 343 23.45 -3.91 -13.68
N GLY A 344 24.47 -3.80 -12.83
CA GLY A 344 24.58 -2.69 -11.88
C GLY A 344 24.70 -1.32 -12.57
N LEU A 345 25.47 -1.26 -13.67
CA LEU A 345 25.57 -0.06 -14.50
C LEU A 345 24.24 0.31 -15.15
N ALA A 346 23.53 -0.68 -15.71
CA ALA A 346 22.21 -0.46 -16.31
C ALA A 346 21.20 0.05 -15.27
N ALA A 347 21.13 -0.58 -14.09
CA ALA A 347 20.27 -0.16 -12.98
C ALA A 347 20.58 1.28 -12.54
N SER A 348 21.87 1.62 -12.35
CA SER A 348 22.28 2.96 -11.97
C SER A 348 21.91 4.03 -13.03
N ASN A 349 22.04 3.73 -14.31
CA ASN A 349 21.64 4.63 -15.38
C ASN A 349 20.10 4.80 -15.43
N MET A 350 19.33 3.73 -15.22
CA MET A 350 17.87 3.82 -15.17
C MET A 350 17.41 4.71 -14.02
N LEU A 351 18.03 4.60 -12.84
CA LEU A 351 17.76 5.47 -11.69
C LEU A 351 18.02 6.94 -12.01
N MET A 352 19.16 7.25 -12.62
CA MET A 352 19.51 8.64 -12.98
C MET A 352 18.55 9.27 -14.00
N ASN A 353 17.87 8.45 -14.80
CA ASN A 353 16.84 8.89 -15.75
C ASN A 353 15.41 8.87 -15.18
N ASN A 354 15.22 8.39 -13.96
CA ASN A 354 13.91 8.33 -13.34
C ASN A 354 13.59 9.65 -12.62
N PRO A 355 12.53 10.38 -13.00
CA PRO A 355 12.18 11.67 -12.38
C PRO A 355 11.75 11.55 -10.91
N LYS A 356 11.33 10.35 -10.46
CA LYS A 356 10.94 10.08 -9.07
C LYS A 356 12.13 9.69 -8.18
N PHE A 357 13.30 9.45 -8.76
CA PHE A 357 14.49 9.08 -7.98
C PHE A 357 15.01 10.28 -7.18
N PRO A 358 15.13 10.18 -5.84
CA PRO A 358 15.48 11.31 -5.00
C PRO A 358 16.87 11.88 -5.31
N LYS A 359 16.95 13.21 -5.43
CA LYS A 359 18.21 13.93 -5.77
C LYS A 359 19.33 13.68 -4.76
N GLU A 360 18.99 13.43 -3.51
CA GLU A 360 19.95 13.10 -2.42
C GLU A 360 20.75 11.83 -2.71
N HIS A 361 20.23 10.92 -3.52
CA HIS A 361 20.92 9.68 -3.91
C HIS A 361 21.76 9.80 -5.18
N HIS A 362 21.64 10.91 -5.95
CA HIS A 362 22.31 11.08 -7.24
C HIS A 362 23.85 10.98 -7.12
N ALA A 363 24.46 11.65 -6.12
CA ALA A 363 25.92 11.64 -5.96
C ALA A 363 26.47 10.20 -5.77
N ARG A 364 25.83 9.41 -4.91
CA ARG A 364 26.18 8.00 -4.69
C ARG A 364 25.99 7.16 -5.96
N THR A 365 24.92 7.38 -6.68
CA THR A 365 24.61 6.62 -7.91
C THR A 365 25.59 6.96 -9.03
N LEU A 366 26.02 8.21 -9.17
CA LEU A 366 27.08 8.60 -10.11
C LEU A 366 28.42 7.93 -9.77
N GLU A 367 28.77 7.81 -8.50
CA GLU A 367 29.95 7.06 -8.08
C GLU A 367 29.84 5.57 -8.40
N ASN A 368 28.67 4.96 -8.19
CA ASN A 368 28.42 3.57 -8.59
C ASN A 368 28.62 3.40 -10.12
N ILE A 369 28.12 4.32 -10.95
CA ILE A 369 28.33 4.30 -12.40
C ILE A 369 29.83 4.32 -12.76
N ARG A 370 30.63 5.17 -12.08
CA ARG A 370 32.07 5.25 -12.29
C ARG A 370 32.74 3.90 -11.97
N LEU A 371 32.44 3.35 -10.81
CA LEU A 371 32.99 2.07 -10.35
C LEU A 371 32.62 0.91 -11.29
N TYR A 372 31.38 0.84 -11.75
CA TYR A 372 30.94 -0.17 -12.70
C TYR A 372 31.67 -0.08 -14.02
N LYS A 373 31.85 1.12 -14.60
CA LYS A 373 32.60 1.33 -15.83
C LYS A 373 34.05 0.85 -15.70
N GLU A 374 34.72 1.22 -14.64
CA GLU A 374 36.08 0.76 -14.35
C GLU A 374 36.16 -0.77 -14.21
N ALA A 375 35.20 -1.38 -13.51
CA ALA A 375 35.17 -2.84 -13.34
C ALA A 375 34.97 -3.58 -14.68
N ILE A 376 34.09 -3.07 -15.54
CA ILE A 376 33.85 -3.64 -16.89
C ILE A 376 35.10 -3.51 -17.77
N GLU A 377 35.77 -2.35 -17.78
CA GLU A 377 37.02 -2.15 -18.51
C GLU A 377 38.12 -3.11 -18.05
N ASN A 378 38.30 -3.24 -16.73
CA ASN A 378 39.28 -4.15 -16.14
C ASN A 378 38.97 -5.64 -16.48
N LYS A 379 37.70 -6.04 -16.42
CA LYS A 379 37.23 -7.38 -16.80
C LYS A 379 37.55 -7.66 -18.27
N THR A 380 37.22 -6.73 -19.18
CA THR A 380 37.46 -6.86 -20.61
C THR A 380 38.96 -6.96 -20.93
N LYS A 381 39.79 -6.16 -20.23
CA LYS A 381 41.25 -6.22 -20.39
C LYS A 381 41.82 -7.58 -19.94
N ALA A 382 41.38 -8.07 -18.81
CA ALA A 382 41.81 -9.37 -18.26
C ALA A 382 41.41 -10.55 -19.19
N GLU A 383 40.20 -10.48 -19.75
CA GLU A 383 39.71 -11.48 -20.73
C GLU A 383 40.59 -11.49 -22.01
N LYS A 384 40.90 -10.32 -22.59
CA LYS A 384 41.81 -10.20 -23.75
C LYS A 384 43.20 -10.77 -23.47
N GLU A 385 43.77 -10.41 -22.31
CA GLU A 385 45.09 -10.92 -21.90
C GLU A 385 45.07 -12.45 -21.72
N ARG A 386 44.00 -13.00 -21.19
CA ARG A 386 43.77 -14.44 -21.05
C ARG A 386 43.70 -15.14 -22.41
N ASP A 387 42.90 -14.59 -23.33
CA ASP A 387 42.71 -15.16 -24.67
C ASP A 387 44.03 -15.12 -25.48
N GLU A 388 44.77 -14.01 -25.40
CA GLU A 388 46.10 -13.92 -26.01
C GLU A 388 47.07 -14.95 -25.41
N ARG A 389 47.01 -15.19 -24.11
CA ARG A 389 47.83 -16.20 -23.45
C ARG A 389 47.45 -17.61 -23.91
N VAL A 390 46.16 -17.92 -23.98
CA VAL A 390 45.67 -19.22 -24.50
C VAL A 390 46.09 -19.42 -25.93
N ASN A 391 45.97 -18.39 -26.79
CA ASN A 391 46.38 -18.48 -28.20
C ASN A 391 47.91 -18.67 -28.36
N ARG A 392 48.74 -18.03 -27.53
CA ARG A 392 50.19 -18.30 -27.49
C ARG A 392 50.52 -19.73 -27.08
N PHE A 393 49.76 -20.34 -26.20
CA PHE A 393 49.92 -21.76 -25.84
C PHE A 393 49.46 -22.70 -26.96
N ARG A 394 48.35 -22.41 -27.65
CA ARG A 394 47.87 -23.18 -28.81
C ARG A 394 48.79 -23.05 -30.04
N GLY A 395 49.40 -21.88 -30.25
CA GLY A 395 50.38 -21.66 -31.35
C GLY A 395 51.74 -22.33 -31.14
N LYS A 396 52.00 -22.91 -29.96
CA LYS A 396 53.19 -23.71 -29.64
C LYS A 396 52.96 -25.21 -29.74
N GLU A 397 51.98 -25.68 -30.52
CA GLU A 397 51.86 -27.12 -30.83
C GLU A 397 53.01 -27.59 -31.73
N LEU A 398 53.87 -28.39 -31.09
CA LEU A 398 54.71 -29.48 -31.55
C LEU A 398 55.26 -29.39 -32.99
N PRO A 399 56.60 -29.48 -33.15
CA PRO A 399 57.20 -29.73 -34.44
C PRO A 399 56.69 -31.06 -35.05
N SER A 400 56.13 -30.98 -36.25
CA SER A 400 55.65 -32.13 -37.01
C SER A 400 56.60 -33.30 -36.92
N GLY A 401 56.26 -34.28 -36.07
CA GLY A 401 56.99 -35.56 -36.02
C GLY A 401 56.92 -36.26 -37.36
N LYS A 402 58.08 -36.63 -37.87
CA LYS A 402 58.33 -37.38 -39.10
C LYS A 402 57.32 -38.54 -39.25
N LYS A 403 56.70 -38.63 -40.42
CA LYS A 403 55.95 -39.80 -40.88
C LYS A 403 56.88 -41.03 -40.85
N THR A 404 56.78 -41.89 -39.86
CA THR A 404 57.24 -43.26 -39.89
C THR A 404 56.14 -44.15 -40.42
N SER A 405 56.28 -44.57 -41.67
CA SER A 405 55.50 -45.65 -42.26
C SER A 405 55.78 -46.95 -41.53
N GLN A 406 54.82 -47.50 -40.80
CA GLN A 406 54.85 -48.93 -40.48
C GLN A 406 53.48 -49.57 -40.47
N LYS A 407 53.30 -50.40 -41.51
CA LYS A 407 52.55 -51.67 -41.54
C LYS A 407 51.26 -51.85 -40.76
N LYS A 408 50.20 -51.89 -41.54
CA LYS A 408 49.01 -52.65 -41.26
C LYS A 408 49.33 -54.08 -40.84
N LYS A 409 48.98 -54.46 -39.62
CA LYS A 409 48.71 -55.85 -39.28
C LYS A 409 47.36 -55.99 -38.67
N SER A 410 46.57 -56.78 -39.34
CA SER A 410 45.21 -57.23 -39.01
C SER A 410 45.09 -57.80 -37.58
N TYR A 411 44.12 -57.34 -36.87
CA TYR A 411 43.55 -58.14 -35.78
C TYR A 411 42.04 -58.26 -36.01
N LYS A 412 41.69 -59.22 -36.86
CA LYS A 412 40.41 -59.88 -36.87
C LYS A 412 40.47 -61.03 -35.85
N LYS A 413 39.43 -61.27 -35.10
CA LYS A 413 39.03 -62.38 -34.22
C LYS A 413 39.32 -62.24 -32.75
N ARG A 414 38.23 -61.86 -32.02
CA ARG A 414 37.57 -62.76 -31.03
C ARG A 414 36.28 -62.16 -30.58
N LYS A 415 35.23 -62.42 -31.32
CA LYS A 415 33.89 -62.54 -30.80
C LYS A 415 33.66 -63.98 -30.39
N LYS A 416 33.32 -64.28 -29.21
CA LYS A 416 32.36 -65.29 -28.72
C LYS A 416 32.74 -65.81 -27.34
N GLN A 417 31.71 -65.93 -26.56
CA GLN A 417 31.58 -66.64 -25.28
C GLN A 417 31.93 -65.81 -24.02
N LYS A 418 30.99 -65.37 -23.25
CA LYS A 418 30.08 -66.16 -22.43
C LYS A 418 28.84 -65.35 -22.06
N ALA A 419 27.70 -65.80 -22.50
CA ALA A 419 26.45 -65.77 -21.76
C ALA A 419 26.56 -66.77 -20.62
N ARG A 420 26.28 -66.27 -19.44
CA ARG A 420 25.43 -66.88 -18.42
C ARG A 420 25.24 -65.91 -17.29
#